data_92e63b456fbcad85e6b79167970d4f36
#
_entry.id   92e63b456fbcad85e6b79167970d4f36
#
_cell.length_a   1.000
_cell.length_b   1.000
_cell.length_c   1.000
_cell.angle_alpha   90.00
_cell.angle_beta   90.00
_cell.angle_gamma   90.00
#
_symmetry.space_group_name_H-M   'P 1'
#
loop_
_entity.id
_entity.type
_entity.pdbx_description
1 polymer ?
#
loop_
_entity_poly.entity_id
_entity_poly.type
_entity_poly.pdbx_seq_one_letter_code
_entity_poly.pdbx_strand_id
1 'polypeptide(L)'
;MTQKDRMTPTAHFAEKLRLAGLRPTRQRVAIAALLLDGRHRHVTADSLTEEITTAGLHVSGGTVYNTLNQFTEAGLLRRVMVHNDYSLFDTNTDNHHHFYEAENDQLVDIPHDDVILAQLPAAPDGHEIKVVDVVIHIQSKDS
;
A
#
# COMPACT_ATOMS: atom_id res chain seq x y z
N MET A 1 -33.05 5.89 -3.77
CA MET A 1 -32.01 4.91 -4.13
C MET A 1 -32.59 3.50 -4.10
N THR A 2 -32.61 2.85 -5.23
CA THR A 2 -33.12 1.48 -5.32
C THR A 2 -32.06 0.51 -4.83
N GLN A 3 -32.46 -0.73 -4.49
CA GLN A 3 -31.50 -1.76 -4.08
C GLN A 3 -30.46 -2.07 -5.16
N LYS A 4 -30.77 -1.81 -6.43
CA LYS A 4 -29.84 -2.00 -7.53
C LYS A 4 -28.62 -1.07 -7.45
N ASP A 5 -28.75 0.05 -6.78
CA ASP A 5 -27.68 1.04 -6.66
C ASP A 5 -26.78 0.77 -5.44
N ARG A 6 -27.11 -0.26 -4.67
CA ARG A 6 -26.36 -0.64 -3.49
C ARG A 6 -25.58 -1.92 -3.75
N MET A 7 -24.29 -1.76 -3.93
CA MET A 7 -23.39 -2.90 -4.01
C MET A 7 -23.07 -3.36 -2.59
N THR A 8 -23.10 -4.69 -2.35
CA THR A 8 -22.65 -5.22 -1.06
C THR A 8 -21.16 -4.93 -0.90
N PRO A 9 -20.63 -4.85 0.35
CA PRO A 9 -19.19 -4.65 0.54
C PRO A 9 -18.36 -5.69 -0.20
N THR A 10 -18.77 -6.97 -0.15
CA THR A 10 -18.07 -8.04 -0.87
C THR A 10 -18.08 -7.80 -2.37
N ALA A 11 -19.25 -7.46 -2.94
CA ALA A 11 -19.36 -7.18 -4.38
C ALA A 11 -18.55 -5.95 -4.79
N HIS A 12 -18.52 -4.93 -3.94
CA HIS A 12 -17.72 -3.72 -4.18
C HIS A 12 -16.23 -4.04 -4.31
N PHE A 13 -15.67 -4.79 -3.37
CA PHE A 13 -14.25 -5.13 -3.40
C PHE A 13 -13.93 -6.16 -4.49
N ALA A 14 -14.84 -7.08 -4.78
CA ALA A 14 -14.69 -8.00 -5.90
C ALA A 14 -14.58 -7.24 -7.23
N GLU A 15 -15.42 -6.23 -7.43
CA GLU A 15 -15.38 -5.39 -8.64
C GLU A 15 -14.10 -4.57 -8.71
N LYS A 16 -13.67 -4.01 -7.57
CA LYS A 16 -12.41 -3.26 -7.49
C LYS A 16 -11.22 -4.12 -7.92
N LEU A 17 -11.20 -5.38 -7.50
CA LEU A 17 -10.16 -6.34 -7.90
C LEU A 17 -10.23 -6.65 -9.40
N ARG A 18 -11.42 -6.89 -9.94
CA ARG A 18 -11.59 -7.15 -11.37
C ARG A 18 -11.11 -5.99 -12.23
N LEU A 19 -11.43 -4.78 -11.83
CA LEU A 19 -10.99 -3.57 -12.55
C LEU A 19 -9.46 -3.42 -12.53
N ALA A 20 -8.82 -3.95 -11.51
CA ALA A 20 -7.36 -3.98 -11.41
C ALA A 20 -6.73 -5.18 -12.11
N GLY A 21 -7.53 -6.03 -12.75
CA GLY A 21 -7.05 -7.21 -13.45
C GLY A 21 -6.83 -8.43 -12.57
N LEU A 22 -7.37 -8.43 -11.37
CA LEU A 22 -7.19 -9.52 -10.41
C LEU A 22 -8.47 -10.34 -10.25
N ARG A 23 -8.29 -11.66 -10.18
CA ARG A 23 -9.41 -12.56 -9.88
C ARG A 23 -9.85 -12.34 -8.42
N PRO A 24 -11.14 -12.11 -8.17
CA PRO A 24 -11.64 -11.87 -6.81
C PRO A 24 -11.85 -13.18 -6.05
N THR A 25 -10.77 -13.73 -5.53
CA THR A 25 -10.84 -14.87 -4.63
C THR A 25 -11.34 -14.42 -3.26
N ARG A 26 -11.85 -15.38 -2.46
CA ARG A 26 -12.35 -15.08 -1.12
C ARG A 26 -11.28 -14.36 -0.27
N GLN A 27 -10.04 -14.83 -0.32
CA GLN A 27 -8.94 -14.23 0.45
C GLN A 27 -8.60 -12.83 -0.04
N ARG A 28 -8.52 -12.62 -1.35
CA ARG A 28 -8.24 -11.29 -1.91
C ARG A 28 -9.33 -10.29 -1.55
N VAL A 29 -10.59 -10.70 -1.62
CA VAL A 29 -11.72 -9.83 -1.26
C VAL A 29 -11.64 -9.47 0.23
N ALA A 30 -11.35 -10.42 1.10
CA ALA A 30 -11.25 -10.16 2.53
C ALA A 30 -10.11 -9.18 2.85
N ILE A 31 -8.95 -9.36 2.22
CA ILE A 31 -7.80 -8.47 2.41
C ILE A 31 -8.09 -7.08 1.84
N ALA A 32 -8.71 -7.01 0.67
CA ALA A 32 -9.10 -5.73 0.08
C ALA A 32 -10.09 -4.97 0.97
N ALA A 33 -11.03 -5.68 1.59
CA ALA A 33 -12.01 -5.05 2.49
C ALA A 33 -11.35 -4.42 3.72
N LEU A 34 -10.26 -5.00 4.22
CA LEU A 34 -9.52 -4.44 5.35
C LEU A 34 -8.65 -3.26 4.96
N LEU A 35 -8.10 -3.26 3.76
CA LEU A 35 -7.11 -2.27 3.32
C LEU A 35 -7.70 -1.14 2.49
N LEU A 36 -8.61 -1.44 1.59
CA LEU A 36 -9.00 -0.54 0.52
C LEU A 36 -10.37 0.10 0.79
N ASP A 37 -10.62 0.45 2.04
CA ASP A 37 -11.89 1.02 2.50
C ASP A 37 -11.98 2.55 2.35
N GLY A 38 -11.01 3.16 1.67
CA GLY A 38 -10.97 4.60 1.43
C GLY A 38 -10.07 5.38 2.40
N ARG A 39 -9.63 4.76 3.47
CA ARG A 39 -8.68 5.38 4.39
C ARG A 39 -7.25 5.22 3.85
N HIS A 40 -6.43 6.25 4.02
CA HIS A 40 -5.01 6.14 3.69
C HIS A 40 -4.30 5.41 4.83
N ARG A 41 -3.60 4.32 4.50
CA ARG A 41 -2.97 3.45 5.48
C ARG A 41 -1.60 3.00 5.00
N HIS A 42 -0.73 2.76 5.96
CA HIS A 42 0.57 2.11 5.76
C HIS A 42 0.54 0.80 6.55
N VAL A 43 0.82 -0.31 5.90
CA VAL A 43 0.84 -1.62 6.56
C VAL A 43 2.09 -2.39 6.17
N THR A 44 2.53 -3.27 7.09
CA THR A 44 3.48 -4.32 6.77
C THR A 44 2.72 -5.62 6.57
N ALA A 45 3.37 -6.63 6.00
CA ALA A 45 2.75 -7.94 5.90
C ALA A 45 2.41 -8.49 7.29
N ASP A 46 3.29 -8.28 8.27
CA ASP A 46 3.06 -8.75 9.64
C ASP A 46 1.89 -8.04 10.31
N SER A 47 1.83 -6.70 10.22
CA SER A 47 0.72 -5.95 10.82
C SER A 47 -0.62 -6.32 10.21
N LEU A 48 -0.66 -6.53 8.91
CA LEU A 48 -1.90 -6.92 8.25
C LEU A 48 -2.29 -8.36 8.61
N THR A 49 -1.32 -9.27 8.76
CA THR A 49 -1.59 -10.64 9.20
C THR A 49 -2.24 -10.64 10.58
N GLU A 50 -1.77 -9.79 11.50
CA GLU A 50 -2.39 -9.65 12.81
C GLU A 50 -3.83 -9.14 12.71
N GLU A 51 -4.10 -8.15 11.89
CA GLU A 51 -5.47 -7.64 11.67
C GLU A 51 -6.39 -8.72 11.14
N ILE A 52 -5.90 -9.50 10.17
CA ILE A 52 -6.67 -10.60 9.56
C ILE A 52 -7.01 -11.65 10.62
N THR A 53 -6.05 -12.01 11.44
CA THR A 53 -6.25 -12.98 12.52
C THR A 53 -7.24 -12.45 13.55
N THR A 54 -7.12 -11.18 13.93
CA THR A 54 -8.05 -10.52 14.86
C THR A 54 -9.46 -10.48 14.29
N ALA A 55 -9.60 -10.36 12.99
CA ALA A 55 -10.91 -10.38 12.31
C ALA A 55 -11.50 -11.80 12.19
N GLY A 56 -10.80 -12.81 12.72
CA GLY A 56 -11.29 -14.20 12.71
C GLY A 56 -11.00 -14.97 11.43
N LEU A 57 -10.15 -14.43 10.56
CA LEU A 57 -9.77 -15.08 9.31
C LEU A 57 -8.43 -15.79 9.49
N HIS A 58 -8.29 -16.92 8.80
CA HIS A 58 -7.06 -17.73 8.85
C HIS A 58 -6.34 -17.64 7.52
N VAL A 59 -5.36 -16.74 7.44
CA VAL A 59 -4.52 -16.58 6.25
C VAL A 59 -3.07 -16.57 6.71
N SER A 60 -2.23 -17.37 6.07
CA SER A 60 -0.80 -17.42 6.42
C SER A 60 -0.10 -16.09 6.08
N GLY A 61 0.97 -15.78 6.82
CA GLY A 61 1.78 -14.58 6.54
C GLY A 61 2.35 -14.58 5.13
N GLY A 62 2.73 -15.75 4.61
CA GLY A 62 3.21 -15.87 3.23
C GLY A 62 2.14 -15.51 2.20
N THR A 63 0.90 -15.93 2.42
CA THR A 63 -0.22 -15.58 1.55
C THR A 63 -0.52 -14.08 1.61
N VAL A 64 -0.47 -13.48 2.81
CA VAL A 64 -0.67 -12.03 2.97
C VAL A 64 0.41 -11.28 2.21
N TYR A 65 1.66 -11.66 2.37
CA TYR A 65 2.78 -11.03 1.67
C TYR A 65 2.62 -11.11 0.14
N ASN A 66 2.28 -12.30 -0.37
CA ASN A 66 2.06 -12.49 -1.80
C ASN A 66 0.89 -11.66 -2.32
N THR A 67 -0.19 -11.58 -1.54
CA THR A 67 -1.35 -10.76 -1.92
C THR A 67 -1.00 -9.27 -1.96
N LEU A 68 -0.24 -8.78 -0.98
CA LEU A 68 0.22 -7.40 -0.98
C LEU A 68 1.08 -7.09 -2.21
N ASN A 69 1.95 -8.01 -2.59
CA ASN A 69 2.76 -7.86 -3.80
C ASN A 69 1.89 -7.84 -5.07
N GLN A 70 0.90 -8.71 -5.15
CA GLN A 70 -0.03 -8.75 -6.29
C GLN A 70 -0.84 -7.46 -6.38
N PHE A 71 -1.30 -6.92 -5.24
CA PHE A 71 -2.01 -5.66 -5.21
C PHE A 71 -1.11 -4.50 -5.64
N THR A 72 0.15 -4.54 -5.25
CA THR A 72 1.14 -3.53 -5.66
C THR A 72 1.36 -3.56 -7.18
N GLU A 73 1.57 -4.74 -7.74
CA GLU A 73 1.73 -4.91 -9.19
C GLU A 73 0.49 -4.48 -9.97
N ALA A 74 -0.68 -4.66 -9.38
CA ALA A 74 -1.95 -4.26 -9.99
C ALA A 74 -2.26 -2.76 -9.82
N GLY A 75 -1.42 -2.00 -9.13
CA GLY A 75 -1.61 -0.56 -8.92
C GLY A 75 -2.56 -0.19 -7.80
N LEU A 76 -2.97 -1.16 -6.97
CA LEU A 76 -3.84 -0.91 -5.82
C LEU A 76 -3.09 -0.44 -4.58
N LEU A 77 -1.81 -0.73 -4.51
CA LEU A 77 -0.92 -0.33 -3.43
C LEU A 77 0.38 0.20 -4.00
N ARG A 78 1.10 0.96 -3.19
CA ARG A 78 2.44 1.41 -3.48
C ARG A 78 3.38 0.85 -2.41
N ARG A 79 4.49 0.26 -2.85
CA ARG A 79 5.51 -0.20 -1.91
C ARG A 79 6.48 0.93 -1.62
N VAL A 80 6.76 1.17 -0.34
CA VAL A 80 7.75 2.12 0.11
C VAL A 80 8.87 1.35 0.82
N MET A 81 10.04 1.33 0.22
CA MET A 81 11.21 0.69 0.82
C MET A 81 11.89 1.67 1.78
N VAL A 82 12.00 1.29 3.04
CA VAL A 82 12.55 2.19 4.07
C VAL A 82 13.97 1.81 4.48
N HIS A 83 14.32 0.52 4.47
CA HIS A 83 15.69 0.07 4.67
C HIS A 83 15.81 -1.41 4.28
N ASN A 84 16.96 -1.81 3.76
CA ASN A 84 17.24 -3.19 3.35
C ASN A 84 16.04 -3.81 2.61
N ASP A 85 15.53 -4.94 3.10
CA ASP A 85 14.38 -5.62 2.52
C ASP A 85 13.07 -5.25 3.21
N TYR A 86 13.08 -4.26 4.09
CA TYR A 86 11.90 -3.85 4.84
C TYR A 86 11.08 -2.85 4.03
N SER A 87 9.84 -3.25 3.76
CA SER A 87 8.90 -2.43 2.97
C SER A 87 7.61 -2.21 3.73
N LEU A 88 7.06 -1.02 3.56
CA LEU A 88 5.68 -0.71 3.93
C LEU A 88 4.84 -0.62 2.67
N PHE A 89 3.59 -1.01 2.77
CA PHE A 89 2.63 -0.94 1.68
C PHE A 89 1.67 0.19 1.96
N ASP A 90 1.57 1.13 1.01
CA ASP A 90 0.76 2.34 1.15
C ASP A 90 -0.47 2.22 0.28
N THR A 91 -1.64 2.45 0.88
CA THR A 91 -2.90 2.45 0.15
C THR A 91 -3.10 3.72 -0.67
N ASN A 92 -2.35 4.78 -0.35
CA ASN A 92 -2.34 6.00 -1.15
C ASN A 92 -1.36 5.82 -2.31
N THR A 93 -1.89 5.62 -3.50
CA THR A 93 -1.09 5.40 -4.71
C THR A 93 -0.76 6.69 -5.46
N ASP A 94 -1.24 7.83 -4.96
CA ASP A 94 -0.89 9.12 -5.51
C ASP A 94 0.59 9.41 -5.32
N ASN A 95 1.12 10.29 -6.17
CA ASN A 95 2.53 10.64 -6.12
C ASN A 95 2.79 11.52 -4.88
N HIS A 96 3.51 10.97 -3.91
CA HIS A 96 3.87 11.65 -2.68
C HIS A 96 5.15 11.04 -2.11
N HIS A 97 5.68 11.67 -1.07
CA HIS A 97 6.89 11.23 -0.41
C HIS A 97 6.60 10.93 1.07
N HIS A 98 7.61 10.55 1.84
CA HIS A 98 7.39 10.12 3.22
C HIS A 98 8.50 10.56 4.15
N PHE A 99 8.12 10.85 5.41
CA PHE A 99 9.02 10.75 6.55
C PHE A 99 8.95 9.34 7.09
N TYR A 100 10.08 8.81 7.54
CA TYR A 100 10.13 7.53 8.23
C TYR A 100 10.84 7.68 9.56
N GLU A 101 10.17 7.25 10.64
CA GLU A 101 10.72 7.21 11.99
C GLU A 101 10.92 5.74 12.38
N ALA A 102 12.17 5.30 12.48
CA ALA A 102 12.49 3.90 12.74
C ALA A 102 12.13 3.47 14.16
N GLU A 103 12.22 4.37 15.14
CA GLU A 103 11.97 4.04 16.55
C GLU A 103 10.58 3.46 16.77
N ASN A 104 9.57 4.03 16.11
CA ASN A 104 8.18 3.61 16.22
C ASN A 104 7.65 2.97 14.94
N ASP A 105 8.52 2.75 13.96
CA ASP A 105 8.15 2.20 12.66
C ASP A 105 6.98 2.95 12.02
N GLN A 106 7.09 4.28 11.99
CA GLN A 106 6.05 5.15 11.51
C GLN A 106 6.40 5.82 10.18
N LEU A 107 5.47 5.75 9.26
CA LEU A 107 5.55 6.41 7.97
C LEU A 107 4.53 7.53 7.95
N VAL A 108 4.97 8.74 7.60
CA VAL A 108 4.11 9.93 7.52
C VAL A 108 4.19 10.49 6.11
N ASP A 109 3.05 10.69 5.48
CA ASP A 109 2.98 11.21 4.12
C ASP A 109 3.46 12.65 4.05
N ILE A 110 4.25 12.95 3.01
CA ILE A 110 4.64 14.31 2.67
C ILE A 110 3.94 14.67 1.36
N PRO A 111 3.18 15.76 1.31
CA PRO A 111 2.58 16.21 0.06
C PRO A 111 3.62 16.34 -1.05
N HIS A 112 3.26 15.95 -2.26
CA HIS A 112 4.17 15.94 -3.40
C HIS A 112 4.89 17.29 -3.57
N ASP A 113 4.18 18.39 -3.39
CA ASP A 113 4.71 19.74 -3.61
C ASP A 113 5.67 20.22 -2.52
N ASP A 114 5.73 19.52 -1.38
CA ASP A 114 6.64 19.88 -0.28
C ASP A 114 8.07 19.37 -0.51
N VAL A 115 8.29 18.55 -1.52
CA VAL A 115 9.61 18.06 -1.92
C VAL A 115 9.84 18.46 -3.37
N ILE A 116 10.84 19.32 -3.59
CA ILE A 116 11.21 19.79 -4.93
C ILE A 116 12.50 19.09 -5.35
N LEU A 117 12.42 18.33 -6.42
CA LEU A 117 13.59 17.68 -7.02
C LEU A 117 14.08 18.56 -8.17
N ALA A 118 15.17 19.27 -7.95
CA ALA A 118 15.68 20.22 -8.93
C ALA A 118 16.17 19.58 -10.22
N GLN A 119 16.64 18.33 -10.14
CA GLN A 119 17.19 17.63 -11.29
C GLN A 119 17.09 16.12 -11.08
N LEU A 120 16.70 15.42 -12.13
CA LEU A 120 16.72 13.97 -12.17
C LEU A 120 17.67 13.51 -13.28
N PRO A 121 18.44 12.44 -13.04
CA PRO A 121 19.24 11.87 -14.12
C PRO A 121 18.33 11.25 -15.18
N ALA A 122 18.85 11.12 -16.38
CA ALA A 122 18.18 10.35 -17.41
C ALA A 122 18.18 8.87 -17.03
N ALA A 123 17.13 8.15 -17.38
CA ALA A 123 17.13 6.70 -17.20
C ALA A 123 18.20 6.06 -18.09
N PRO A 124 18.76 4.90 -17.69
CA PRO A 124 19.67 4.15 -18.57
C PRO A 124 18.99 3.78 -19.88
N ASP A 125 19.81 3.56 -20.92
CA ASP A 125 19.28 3.17 -22.23
C ASP A 125 18.34 1.97 -22.13
N GLY A 126 17.21 2.06 -22.83
CA GLY A 126 16.19 1.03 -22.82
C GLY A 126 15.31 1.01 -21.59
N HIS A 127 15.45 2.00 -20.70
CA HIS A 127 14.66 2.10 -19.45
C HIS A 127 13.97 3.45 -19.36
N GLU A 128 12.96 3.49 -18.52
CA GLU A 128 12.27 4.73 -18.16
C GLU A 128 12.13 4.80 -16.62
N ILE A 129 12.04 6.01 -16.10
CA ILE A 129 11.81 6.20 -14.66
C ILE A 129 10.35 5.89 -14.38
N LYS A 130 10.09 4.88 -13.54
CA LYS A 130 8.74 4.50 -13.16
C LYS A 130 8.22 5.36 -12.03
N VAL A 131 9.03 5.56 -11.01
CA VAL A 131 8.66 6.34 -9.82
C VAL A 131 9.92 6.84 -9.13
N VAL A 132 9.80 7.98 -8.48
CA VAL A 132 10.86 8.53 -7.63
C VAL A 132 10.29 8.65 -6.23
N ASP A 133 10.89 7.94 -5.27
CA ASP A 133 10.51 7.98 -3.87
C ASP A 133 11.55 8.72 -3.06
N VAL A 134 11.12 9.69 -2.28
CA VAL A 134 11.97 10.34 -1.30
C VAL A 134 11.50 9.89 0.08
N VAL A 135 12.39 9.27 0.82
CA VAL A 135 12.13 8.87 2.21
C VAL A 135 13.09 9.65 3.08
N ILE A 136 12.54 10.51 3.92
CA ILE A 136 13.32 11.34 4.84
C ILE A 136 13.28 10.65 6.20
N HIS A 137 14.42 10.16 6.64
CA HIS A 137 14.55 9.49 7.91
C HIS A 137 14.65 10.51 9.03
N ILE A 138 13.73 10.43 9.98
CA ILE A 138 13.67 11.36 11.11
C ILE A 138 13.91 10.62 12.43
N GLN A 139 14.28 11.37 13.44
CA GLN A 139 14.47 10.88 14.79
C GLN A 139 13.95 11.91 15.78
N SER A 140 13.59 11.46 16.97
CA SER A 140 13.13 12.36 18.03
C SER A 140 14.24 13.32 18.46
N LYS A 141 13.91 14.59 18.67
CA LYS A 141 14.86 15.60 19.15
C LYS A 141 15.32 15.34 20.59
N ASP A 142 14.46 14.67 21.36
CA ASP A 142 14.67 14.47 22.81
C ASP A 142 15.29 13.10 23.13
N SER A 143 15.79 12.42 22.14
CA SER A 143 16.40 11.11 22.32
C SER A 143 17.86 11.21 22.70
#